data_383679b3713bb3dba619d7ecc9670ba3
#
_entry.id   383679b3713bb3dba619d7ecc9670ba3
#
_cell.length_a   1.000
_cell.length_b   1.000
_cell.length_c   1.000
_cell.angle_alpha   90.00
_cell.angle_beta   90.00
_cell.angle_gamma   90.00
#
_symmetry.space_group_name_H-M   'P 1'
#
loop_
_entity.id
_entity.type
_entity.pdbx_description
1 polymer ?
#
loop_
_entity_poly.entity_id
_entity_poly.type
_entity_poly.pdbx_seq_one_letter_code
_entity_poly.pdbx_strand_id
1 'polypeptide(L)'
;MDKKAELLAEARQVFAEKGYKKTNISDITKRAGMAVGSFYKYYESKEAIFLEVYVAENNRIREETMQRVDWQGEPEAVVEQLFAVTFELISPNKILSEWSKPGISQILHDYYNQDAGRAANAFHQFLIRTFSQRLQEKGFSQEEVAQIMKAYDLLYYIDMHVTEQDFPGYFESIETLVKYFLKGIFAK
;
A
#
# COMPACT_ATOMS: atom_id res chain seq x y z
N MET A 1 -22.44 5.48 -19.78
CA MET A 1 -21.10 5.49 -19.18
C MET A 1 -21.19 6.15 -17.82
N ASP A 2 -20.61 5.55 -16.79
CA ASP A 2 -20.65 6.12 -15.43
C ASP A 2 -19.69 7.32 -15.37
N LYS A 3 -20.27 8.52 -15.25
CA LYS A 3 -19.51 9.78 -15.22
C LYS A 3 -18.59 9.90 -14.00
N LYS A 4 -18.93 9.22 -12.89
CA LYS A 4 -18.05 9.17 -11.72
C LYS A 4 -16.79 8.34 -12.04
N ALA A 5 -16.97 7.17 -12.66
CA ALA A 5 -15.85 6.32 -13.04
C ALA A 5 -14.93 6.98 -14.08
N GLU A 6 -15.50 7.70 -15.06
CA GLU A 6 -14.75 8.48 -16.04
C GLU A 6 -13.91 9.58 -15.35
N LEU A 7 -14.53 10.34 -14.44
CA LEU A 7 -13.85 11.37 -13.66
C LEU A 7 -12.71 10.82 -12.82
N LEU A 8 -12.93 9.66 -12.18
CA LEU A 8 -11.92 8.97 -11.37
C LEU A 8 -10.73 8.51 -12.23
N ALA A 9 -11.00 7.93 -13.40
CA ALA A 9 -9.96 7.47 -14.33
C ALA A 9 -9.09 8.65 -14.82
N GLU A 10 -9.71 9.76 -15.18
CA GLU A 10 -8.98 10.96 -15.62
C GLU A 10 -8.21 11.62 -14.47
N ALA A 11 -8.78 11.64 -13.26
CA ALA A 11 -8.09 12.10 -12.06
C ALA A 11 -6.81 11.28 -11.80
N ARG A 12 -6.89 9.95 -11.94
CA ARG A 12 -5.72 9.08 -11.80
C ARG A 12 -4.60 9.47 -12.77
N GLN A 13 -4.94 9.74 -14.03
CA GLN A 13 -3.95 10.14 -15.05
C GLN A 13 -3.30 11.49 -14.68
N VAL A 14 -4.11 12.49 -14.28
CA VAL A 14 -3.60 13.81 -13.90
C VAL A 14 -2.69 13.71 -12.67
N PHE A 15 -3.09 12.95 -11.66
CA PHE A 15 -2.26 12.75 -10.46
C PHE A 15 -0.97 11.97 -10.76
N ALA A 16 -1.00 10.98 -11.63
CA ALA A 16 0.19 10.27 -12.08
C ALA A 16 1.18 11.16 -12.83
N GLU A 17 0.68 12.11 -13.62
CA GLU A 17 1.50 13.06 -14.36
C GLU A 17 2.08 14.16 -13.48
N LYS A 18 1.25 14.79 -12.62
CA LYS A 18 1.58 16.03 -11.90
C LYS A 18 1.87 15.87 -10.41
N GLY A 19 1.42 14.75 -9.79
CA GLY A 19 1.34 14.59 -8.33
C GLY A 19 0.17 15.38 -7.72
N TYR A 20 -0.12 15.14 -6.45
CA TYR A 20 -1.26 15.76 -5.74
C TYR A 20 -1.16 17.29 -5.67
N LYS A 21 0.00 17.81 -5.24
CA LYS A 21 0.18 19.25 -4.98
C LYS A 21 -0.02 20.12 -6.23
N LYS A 22 0.44 19.64 -7.39
CA LYS A 22 0.39 20.38 -8.66
C LYS A 22 -0.91 20.17 -9.45
N THR A 23 -1.81 19.34 -8.97
CA THR A 23 -3.10 19.05 -9.61
C THR A 23 -4.19 19.96 -9.04
N ASN A 24 -4.99 20.55 -9.93
CA ASN A 24 -6.20 21.29 -9.59
C ASN A 24 -7.44 20.55 -10.11
N ILE A 25 -8.62 20.80 -9.50
CA ILE A 25 -9.90 20.23 -9.95
C ILE A 25 -10.18 20.59 -11.41
N SER A 26 -9.81 21.80 -11.86
CA SER A 26 -9.96 22.20 -13.25
C SER A 26 -9.12 21.37 -14.23
N ASP A 27 -7.93 20.89 -13.83
CA ASP A 27 -7.14 19.98 -14.67
C ASP A 27 -7.87 18.67 -14.91
N ILE A 28 -8.44 18.10 -13.84
CA ILE A 28 -9.16 16.84 -13.85
C ILE A 28 -10.43 16.96 -14.71
N THR A 29 -11.26 17.98 -14.42
CA THR A 29 -12.53 18.19 -15.13
C THR A 29 -12.34 18.52 -16.59
N LYS A 30 -11.32 19.32 -16.95
CA LYS A 30 -10.96 19.59 -18.34
C LYS A 30 -10.62 18.31 -19.10
N ARG A 31 -9.85 17.40 -18.49
CA ARG A 31 -9.46 16.14 -19.09
C ARG A 31 -10.66 15.20 -19.24
N ALA A 32 -11.57 15.19 -18.28
CA ALA A 32 -12.83 14.44 -18.31
C ALA A 32 -13.92 15.06 -19.21
N GLY A 33 -13.65 16.18 -19.87
CA GLY A 33 -14.65 16.89 -20.69
C GLY A 33 -15.85 17.42 -19.89
N MET A 34 -15.64 17.80 -18.62
CA MET A 34 -16.70 18.20 -17.68
C MET A 34 -16.49 19.66 -17.23
N ALA A 35 -17.60 20.35 -16.91
CA ALA A 35 -17.52 21.64 -16.22
C ALA A 35 -17.09 21.43 -14.74
N VAL A 36 -16.30 22.40 -14.20
CA VAL A 36 -15.83 22.37 -12.80
C VAL A 36 -16.98 22.18 -11.80
N GLY A 37 -18.13 22.86 -12.01
CA GLY A 37 -19.32 22.71 -11.16
C GLY A 37 -19.91 21.28 -11.15
N SER A 38 -19.65 20.50 -12.19
CA SER A 38 -20.11 19.09 -12.24
C SER A 38 -19.27 18.16 -11.37
N PHE A 39 -18.03 18.51 -11.06
CA PHE A 39 -17.18 17.76 -10.15
C PHE A 39 -17.85 17.58 -8.78
N TYR A 40 -18.39 18.65 -8.24
CA TYR A 40 -18.97 18.68 -6.88
C TYR A 40 -20.27 17.88 -6.73
N LYS A 41 -20.78 17.30 -7.83
CA LYS A 41 -21.87 16.31 -7.76
C LYS A 41 -21.36 14.91 -7.36
N TYR A 42 -20.06 14.65 -7.51
CA TYR A 42 -19.44 13.35 -7.30
C TYR A 42 -18.46 13.33 -6.13
N TYR A 43 -17.70 14.43 -5.94
CA TYR A 43 -16.69 14.55 -4.90
C TYR A 43 -16.75 15.93 -4.26
N GLU A 44 -16.70 15.97 -2.94
CA GLU A 44 -16.74 17.22 -2.16
C GLU A 44 -15.43 18.04 -2.24
N SER A 45 -14.30 17.37 -2.54
CA SER A 45 -12.98 18.01 -2.56
C SER A 45 -11.98 17.25 -3.43
N LYS A 46 -10.83 17.86 -3.68
CA LYS A 46 -9.67 17.22 -4.33
C LYS A 46 -9.12 16.07 -3.48
N GLU A 47 -9.14 16.22 -2.18
CA GLU A 47 -8.74 15.22 -1.21
C GLU A 47 -9.58 13.95 -1.33
N ALA A 48 -10.91 14.11 -1.45
CA ALA A 48 -11.85 12.99 -1.56
C ALA A 48 -11.60 12.14 -2.81
N ILE A 49 -11.43 12.77 -3.98
CA ILE A 49 -11.13 12.02 -5.21
C ILE A 49 -9.70 11.46 -5.19
N PHE A 50 -8.74 12.18 -4.59
CA PHE A 50 -7.37 11.68 -4.47
C PHE A 50 -7.30 10.43 -3.59
N LEU A 51 -8.02 10.41 -2.46
CA LEU A 51 -8.09 9.24 -1.58
C LEU A 51 -8.62 8.01 -2.35
N GLU A 52 -9.69 8.15 -3.12
CA GLU A 52 -10.24 7.05 -3.92
C GLU A 52 -9.25 6.57 -4.99
N VAL A 53 -8.55 7.50 -5.66
CA VAL A 53 -7.47 7.19 -6.62
C VAL A 53 -6.29 6.49 -5.93
N TYR A 54 -5.87 6.98 -4.77
CA TYR A 54 -4.77 6.40 -4.00
C TYR A 54 -5.05 4.96 -3.60
N VAL A 55 -6.24 4.71 -3.04
CA VAL A 55 -6.66 3.36 -2.62
C VAL A 55 -6.70 2.39 -3.80
N ALA A 56 -7.26 2.83 -4.94
CA ALA A 56 -7.31 2.02 -6.15
C ALA A 56 -5.90 1.70 -6.69
N GLU A 57 -5.01 2.69 -6.72
CA GLU A 57 -3.63 2.50 -7.19
C GLU A 57 -2.82 1.61 -6.25
N ASN A 58 -2.97 1.78 -4.93
CA ASN A 58 -2.33 0.94 -3.94
C ASN A 58 -2.78 -0.53 -4.05
N ASN A 59 -4.08 -0.77 -4.23
CA ASN A 59 -4.61 -2.13 -4.44
C ASN A 59 -4.05 -2.75 -5.73
N ARG A 60 -4.00 -1.99 -6.83
CA ARG A 60 -3.41 -2.45 -8.10
C ARG A 60 -1.95 -2.90 -7.93
N ILE A 61 -1.13 -2.09 -7.26
CA ILE A 61 0.28 -2.41 -6.99
C ILE A 61 0.40 -3.66 -6.12
N ARG A 62 -0.43 -3.79 -5.09
CA ARG A 62 -0.45 -4.96 -4.21
C ARG A 62 -0.86 -6.24 -4.94
N GLU A 63 -1.85 -6.17 -5.81
CA GLU A 63 -2.25 -7.30 -6.68
C GLU A 63 -1.11 -7.70 -7.62
N GLU A 64 -0.44 -6.74 -8.24
CA GLU A 64 0.72 -7.00 -9.09
C GLU A 64 1.88 -7.61 -8.29
N THR A 65 2.14 -7.14 -7.09
CA THR A 65 3.14 -7.72 -6.17
C THR A 65 2.78 -9.17 -5.82
N MET A 66 1.51 -9.46 -5.50
CA MET A 66 1.07 -10.84 -5.22
C MET A 66 1.30 -11.78 -6.39
N GLN A 67 1.18 -11.31 -7.63
CA GLN A 67 1.36 -12.11 -8.84
C GLN A 67 2.84 -12.31 -9.21
N ARG A 68 3.71 -11.36 -8.90
CA ARG A 68 5.12 -11.36 -9.32
C ARG A 68 6.06 -12.07 -8.35
N VAL A 69 5.71 -12.16 -7.08
CA VAL A 69 6.53 -12.79 -6.04
C VAL A 69 6.28 -14.31 -6.02
N ASP A 70 7.35 -15.09 -6.01
CA ASP A 70 7.27 -16.55 -5.79
C ASP A 70 7.10 -16.87 -4.30
N TRP A 71 5.85 -16.90 -3.86
CA TRP A 71 5.50 -17.15 -2.45
C TRP A 71 5.84 -18.56 -1.94
N GLN A 72 6.22 -19.50 -2.82
CA GLN A 72 6.64 -20.86 -2.47
C GLN A 72 8.17 -21.00 -2.36
N GLY A 73 8.91 -19.99 -2.77
CA GLY A 73 10.37 -19.92 -2.68
C GLY A 73 10.91 -19.96 -1.26
N GLU A 74 12.22 -20.05 -1.09
CA GLU A 74 12.87 -19.94 0.21
C GLU A 74 12.52 -18.60 0.89
N PRO A 75 12.33 -18.56 2.23
CA PRO A 75 11.88 -17.36 2.93
C PRO A 75 12.70 -16.10 2.64
N GLU A 76 14.04 -16.21 2.58
CA GLU A 76 14.90 -15.07 2.24
C GLU A 76 14.65 -14.57 0.82
N ALA A 77 14.49 -15.46 -0.17
CA ALA A 77 14.22 -15.10 -1.55
C ALA A 77 12.83 -14.45 -1.71
N VAL A 78 11.84 -14.90 -0.96
CA VAL A 78 10.50 -14.27 -0.92
C VAL A 78 10.60 -12.82 -0.43
N VAL A 79 11.36 -12.56 0.65
CA VAL A 79 11.55 -11.20 1.18
C VAL A 79 12.27 -10.31 0.16
N GLU A 80 13.39 -10.79 -0.41
CA GLU A 80 14.14 -10.04 -1.41
C GLU A 80 13.28 -9.70 -2.63
N GLN A 81 12.50 -10.65 -3.14
CA GLN A 81 11.57 -10.41 -4.24
C GLN A 81 10.47 -9.42 -3.86
N LEU A 82 9.88 -9.57 -2.66
CA LEU A 82 8.83 -8.69 -2.17
C LEU A 82 9.30 -7.23 -2.13
N PHE A 83 10.46 -6.96 -1.52
CA PHE A 83 10.99 -5.61 -1.43
C PHE A 83 11.42 -5.08 -2.80
N ALA A 84 12.08 -5.89 -3.64
CA ALA A 84 12.50 -5.48 -4.98
C ALA A 84 11.30 -5.12 -5.88
N VAL A 85 10.26 -5.97 -5.91
CA VAL A 85 9.05 -5.72 -6.71
C VAL A 85 8.29 -4.51 -6.18
N THR A 86 8.15 -4.39 -4.86
CA THR A 86 7.47 -3.26 -4.24
C THR A 86 8.20 -1.94 -4.54
N PHE A 87 9.52 -1.91 -4.40
CA PHE A 87 10.34 -0.74 -4.71
C PHE A 87 10.24 -0.35 -6.19
N GLU A 88 10.36 -1.31 -7.10
CA GLU A 88 10.21 -1.09 -8.55
C GLU A 88 8.87 -0.42 -8.89
N LEU A 89 7.78 -0.89 -8.27
CA LEU A 89 6.42 -0.43 -8.58
C LEU A 89 6.07 0.91 -7.89
N ILE A 90 6.57 1.14 -6.67
CA ILE A 90 6.25 2.33 -5.88
C ILE A 90 7.19 3.51 -6.21
N SER A 91 8.48 3.26 -6.41
CA SER A 91 9.49 4.32 -6.58
C SER A 91 9.15 5.34 -7.69
N PRO A 92 8.68 4.95 -8.90
CA PRO A 92 8.28 5.91 -9.93
C PRO A 92 6.85 6.45 -9.76
N ASN A 93 6.08 5.93 -8.81
CA ASN A 93 4.65 6.20 -8.69
C ASN A 93 4.37 7.48 -7.90
N LYS A 94 4.03 8.57 -8.62
CA LYS A 94 3.76 9.87 -8.01
C LYS A 94 2.51 9.90 -7.12
N ILE A 95 1.57 8.98 -7.30
CA ILE A 95 0.38 8.87 -6.46
C ILE A 95 0.79 8.26 -5.13
N LEU A 96 1.47 7.12 -5.13
CA LEU A 96 1.84 6.42 -3.90
C LEU A 96 2.94 7.15 -3.12
N SER A 97 3.80 7.91 -3.79
CA SER A 97 4.80 8.74 -3.11
C SER A 97 4.20 9.85 -2.23
N GLU A 98 2.89 10.11 -2.31
CA GLU A 98 2.23 11.09 -1.44
C GLU A 98 2.02 10.59 0.00
N TRP A 99 2.24 9.29 0.28
CA TRP A 99 2.14 8.68 1.62
C TRP A 99 2.92 9.44 2.70
N SER A 100 4.13 9.84 2.36
CA SER A 100 5.05 10.53 3.28
C SER A 100 5.08 12.05 3.09
N LYS A 101 4.27 12.63 2.20
CA LYS A 101 4.31 14.06 1.90
C LYS A 101 3.32 14.85 2.74
N PRO A 102 3.75 15.99 3.32
CA PRO A 102 2.87 16.86 4.10
C PRO A 102 1.63 17.30 3.32
N GLY A 103 0.50 17.34 3.99
CA GLY A 103 -0.77 17.83 3.49
C GLY A 103 -1.80 16.77 3.17
N ILE A 104 -1.42 15.66 2.54
CA ILE A 104 -2.35 14.56 2.22
C ILE A 104 -2.05 13.30 3.04
N SER A 105 -0.84 13.14 3.53
CA SER A 105 -0.41 11.95 4.29
C SER A 105 -1.34 11.67 5.48
N GLN A 106 -1.72 12.69 6.24
CA GLN A 106 -2.61 12.49 7.39
C GLN A 106 -3.95 11.86 6.99
N ILE A 107 -4.56 12.32 5.90
CA ILE A 107 -5.83 11.76 5.39
C ILE A 107 -5.66 10.30 4.98
N LEU A 108 -4.54 9.97 4.34
CA LEU A 108 -4.22 8.60 3.95
C LEU A 108 -4.01 7.70 5.19
N HIS A 109 -3.24 8.17 6.16
CA HIS A 109 -3.01 7.45 7.42
C HIS A 109 -4.31 7.24 8.19
N ASP A 110 -5.16 8.28 8.31
CA ASP A 110 -6.45 8.19 8.98
C ASP A 110 -7.37 7.16 8.32
N TYR A 111 -7.38 7.10 6.98
CA TYR A 111 -8.14 6.09 6.23
C TYR A 111 -7.67 4.68 6.55
N TYR A 112 -6.36 4.42 6.47
CA TYR A 112 -5.82 3.07 6.68
C TYR A 112 -5.80 2.65 8.16
N ASN A 113 -5.86 3.60 9.09
CA ASN A 113 -5.96 3.33 10.52
C ASN A 113 -7.39 2.98 10.98
N GLN A 114 -8.42 3.25 10.16
CA GLN A 114 -9.78 2.84 10.44
C GLN A 114 -9.97 1.33 10.20
N ASP A 115 -10.89 0.70 10.94
CA ASP A 115 -11.19 -0.73 10.81
C ASP A 115 -11.61 -1.11 9.38
N ALA A 116 -12.36 -0.24 8.70
CA ALA A 116 -12.75 -0.43 7.30
C ALA A 116 -11.54 -0.48 6.35
N GLY A 117 -10.55 0.39 6.53
CA GLY A 117 -9.33 0.42 5.73
C GLY A 117 -8.45 -0.81 5.97
N ARG A 118 -8.37 -1.29 7.23
CA ARG A 118 -7.64 -2.51 7.58
C ARG A 118 -8.33 -3.76 7.04
N ALA A 119 -9.64 -3.87 7.18
CA ALA A 119 -10.41 -5.01 6.68
C ALA A 119 -10.38 -5.10 5.15
N ALA A 120 -10.35 -3.96 4.45
CA ALA A 120 -10.25 -3.89 2.99
C ALA A 120 -8.84 -4.21 2.46
N ASN A 121 -7.84 -4.41 3.33
CA ASN A 121 -6.47 -4.69 2.91
C ASN A 121 -6.28 -6.17 2.53
N ALA A 122 -6.72 -6.53 1.32
CA ALA A 122 -6.63 -7.90 0.80
C ALA A 122 -5.18 -8.43 0.78
N PHE A 123 -4.20 -7.56 0.56
CA PHE A 123 -2.78 -7.92 0.57
C PHE A 123 -2.31 -8.33 1.97
N HIS A 124 -2.66 -7.56 3.00
CA HIS A 124 -2.33 -7.92 4.38
C HIS A 124 -2.95 -9.26 4.78
N GLN A 125 -4.23 -9.48 4.45
CA GLN A 125 -4.91 -10.75 4.68
C GLN A 125 -4.26 -11.91 3.91
N PHE A 126 -3.79 -11.67 2.71
CA PHE A 126 -3.03 -12.63 1.93
C PHE A 126 -1.70 -13.00 2.62
N LEU A 127 -0.93 -12.00 3.09
CA LEU A 127 0.33 -12.24 3.80
C LEU A 127 0.12 -13.03 5.10
N ILE A 128 -0.90 -12.67 5.89
CA ILE A 128 -1.27 -13.41 7.11
C ILE A 128 -1.52 -14.89 6.80
N ARG A 129 -2.36 -15.18 5.79
CA ARG A 129 -2.69 -16.56 5.42
C ARG A 129 -1.47 -17.32 4.93
N THR A 130 -0.72 -16.74 4.00
CA THR A 130 0.47 -17.37 3.40
C THR A 130 1.52 -17.66 4.45
N PHE A 131 1.81 -16.69 5.32
CA PHE A 131 2.82 -16.86 6.35
C PHE A 131 2.39 -17.87 7.43
N SER A 132 1.15 -17.79 7.92
CA SER A 132 0.61 -18.76 8.88
C SER A 132 0.61 -20.19 8.34
N GLN A 133 0.24 -20.38 7.07
CA GLN A 133 0.27 -21.68 6.43
C GLN A 133 1.70 -22.25 6.37
N ARG A 134 2.68 -21.46 5.95
CA ARG A 134 4.09 -21.89 5.89
C ARG A 134 4.66 -22.26 7.26
N LEU A 135 4.27 -21.53 8.31
CA LEU A 135 4.66 -21.89 9.69
C LEU A 135 4.10 -23.26 10.09
N GLN A 136 2.82 -23.52 9.79
CA GLN A 136 2.18 -24.82 10.05
C GLN A 136 2.85 -25.96 9.29
N GLU A 137 3.18 -25.76 8.01
CA GLU A 137 3.90 -26.72 7.17
C GLU A 137 5.30 -27.03 7.70
N LYS A 138 5.95 -26.08 8.39
CA LYS A 138 7.23 -26.28 9.10
C LYS A 138 7.08 -26.93 10.48
N GLY A 139 5.85 -27.25 10.91
CA GLY A 139 5.57 -27.95 12.16
C GLY A 139 5.44 -27.08 13.40
N PHE A 140 5.28 -25.75 13.25
CA PHE A 140 4.96 -24.89 14.38
C PHE A 140 3.54 -25.18 14.91
N SER A 141 3.40 -25.24 16.22
CA SER A 141 2.10 -25.38 16.89
C SER A 141 1.22 -24.13 16.67
N GLN A 142 -0.09 -24.25 16.87
CA GLN A 142 -1.01 -23.13 16.77
C GLN A 142 -0.65 -21.97 17.71
N GLU A 143 -0.14 -22.30 18.91
CA GLU A 143 0.29 -21.29 19.88
C GLU A 143 1.53 -20.54 19.41
N GLU A 144 2.55 -21.23 18.89
CA GLU A 144 3.74 -20.62 18.30
C GLU A 144 3.39 -19.74 17.09
N VAL A 145 2.54 -20.25 16.19
CA VAL A 145 2.04 -19.45 15.04
C VAL A 145 1.37 -18.16 15.53
N ALA A 146 0.50 -18.23 16.54
CA ALA A 146 -0.16 -17.04 17.09
C ALA A 146 0.82 -16.04 17.70
N GLN A 147 1.88 -16.50 18.37
CA GLN A 147 2.93 -15.64 18.92
C GLN A 147 3.77 -14.98 17.82
N ILE A 148 4.16 -15.73 16.79
CA ILE A 148 4.91 -15.23 15.65
C ILE A 148 4.08 -14.19 14.88
N MET A 149 2.78 -14.45 14.68
CA MET A 149 1.90 -13.51 14.00
C MET A 149 1.70 -12.20 14.76
N LYS A 150 1.78 -12.19 16.10
CA LYS A 150 1.82 -10.94 16.87
C LYS A 150 3.07 -10.10 16.59
N ALA A 151 4.22 -10.76 16.40
CA ALA A 151 5.44 -10.04 16.01
C ALA A 151 5.34 -9.50 14.57
N TYR A 152 4.73 -10.26 13.66
CA TYR A 152 4.39 -9.78 12.31
C TYR A 152 3.46 -8.56 12.35
N ASP A 153 2.40 -8.59 13.18
CA ASP A 153 1.48 -7.45 13.33
C ASP A 153 2.20 -6.20 13.84
N LEU A 154 3.20 -6.36 14.72
CA LEU A 154 4.03 -5.24 15.18
C LEU A 154 4.89 -4.67 14.04
N LEU A 155 5.51 -5.53 13.22
CA LEU A 155 6.28 -5.08 12.04
C LEU A 155 5.37 -4.35 11.05
N TYR A 156 4.18 -4.88 10.79
CA TYR A 156 3.19 -4.24 9.95
C TYR A 156 2.72 -2.88 10.52
N TYR A 157 2.52 -2.80 11.83
CA TYR A 157 2.19 -1.53 12.50
C TYR A 157 3.32 -0.50 12.30
N ILE A 158 4.57 -0.89 12.44
CA ILE A 158 5.73 -0.02 12.21
C ILE A 158 5.71 0.48 10.76
N ASP A 159 5.54 -0.42 9.78
CA ASP A 159 5.50 -0.09 8.35
C ASP A 159 4.38 0.90 7.98
N MET A 160 3.26 0.83 8.68
CA MET A 160 2.13 1.73 8.47
C MET A 160 2.28 3.12 9.12
N HIS A 161 3.16 3.28 10.12
CA HIS A 161 3.22 4.50 10.94
C HIS A 161 4.57 5.21 10.89
N VAL A 162 5.63 4.53 10.48
CA VAL A 162 6.99 5.10 10.39
C VAL A 162 7.34 5.33 8.93
N THR A 163 7.87 6.52 8.65
CA THR A 163 8.31 6.90 7.31
C THR A 163 9.79 7.22 7.30
N GLU A 164 10.37 7.38 6.10
CA GLU A 164 11.77 7.84 5.94
C GLU A 164 12.03 9.22 6.58
N GLN A 165 10.98 10.04 6.77
CA GLN A 165 11.11 11.33 7.46
C GLN A 165 11.21 11.17 8.98
N ASP A 166 10.53 10.15 9.54
CA ASP A 166 10.55 9.86 10.98
C ASP A 166 11.84 9.14 11.38
N PHE A 167 12.33 8.27 10.50
CA PHE A 167 13.52 7.47 10.71
C PHE A 167 14.34 7.38 9.41
N PRO A 168 15.41 8.20 9.26
CA PRO A 168 16.29 8.13 8.09
C PRO A 168 16.92 6.73 7.95
N GLY A 169 16.82 6.14 6.74
CA GLY A 169 17.23 4.75 6.49
C GLY A 169 16.15 3.73 6.89
N TYR A 170 14.91 4.17 7.00
CA TYR A 170 13.78 3.31 7.38
C TYR A 170 13.64 2.11 6.44
N PHE A 171 13.67 2.32 5.12
CA PHE A 171 13.45 1.24 4.15
C PHE A 171 14.49 0.12 4.26
N GLU A 172 15.77 0.46 4.36
CA GLU A 172 16.83 -0.54 4.55
C GLU A 172 16.74 -1.23 5.92
N SER A 173 16.30 -0.49 6.93
CA SER A 173 16.15 -1.00 8.28
C SER A 173 14.99 -1.99 8.39
N ILE A 174 13.82 -1.68 7.83
CA ILE A 174 12.66 -2.58 7.86
C ILE A 174 12.90 -3.83 7.01
N GLU A 175 13.53 -3.69 5.83
CA GLU A 175 13.93 -4.83 5.00
C GLU A 175 14.86 -5.77 5.78
N THR A 176 15.91 -5.21 6.41
CA THR A 176 16.85 -5.97 7.23
C THR A 176 16.15 -6.67 8.39
N LEU A 177 15.27 -5.97 9.09
CA LEU A 177 14.52 -6.52 10.23
C LEU A 177 13.61 -7.68 9.80
N VAL A 178 12.85 -7.52 8.71
CA VAL A 178 11.99 -8.58 8.17
C VAL A 178 12.82 -9.77 7.70
N LYS A 179 13.93 -9.53 7.01
CA LYS A 179 14.84 -10.59 6.54
C LYS A 179 15.36 -11.44 7.70
N TYR A 180 15.91 -10.82 8.75
CA TYR A 180 16.45 -11.56 9.89
C TYR A 180 15.36 -12.16 10.78
N PHE A 181 14.19 -11.54 10.88
CA PHE A 181 13.03 -12.12 11.54
C PHE A 181 12.62 -13.46 10.89
N LEU A 182 12.45 -13.47 9.58
CA LEU A 182 12.09 -14.70 8.86
C LEU A 182 13.21 -15.72 8.87
N LYS A 183 14.47 -15.28 8.69
CA LYS A 183 15.63 -16.19 8.81
C LYS A 183 15.68 -16.88 10.17
N GLY A 184 15.48 -16.15 11.26
CA GLY A 184 15.46 -16.72 12.61
C GLY A 184 14.33 -17.74 12.82
N ILE A 185 13.16 -17.50 12.23
CA ILE A 185 12.01 -18.40 12.33
C ILE A 185 12.21 -19.68 11.49
N PHE A 186 12.71 -19.55 10.27
CA PHE A 186 12.84 -20.66 9.33
C PHE A 186 14.20 -21.38 9.34
N ALA A 187 15.15 -20.94 10.18
CA ALA A 187 16.46 -21.55 10.33
C ALA A 187 16.46 -22.91 11.09
N LYS A 188 15.29 -23.40 11.49
CA LYS A 188 15.14 -24.69 12.17
C LYS A 188 15.05 -25.86 11.19
#